data_9b9a5a83136a9939582430553e074fa6
#
_entry.id   9b9a5a83136a9939582430553e074fa6
#
_cell.length_a   1.000
_cell.length_b   1.000
_cell.length_c   1.000
_cell.angle_alpha   90.00
_cell.angle_beta   90.00
_cell.angle_gamma   90.00
#
_symmetry.space_group_name_H-M   'P 1'
#
loop_
_entity.id
_entity.type
_entity.pdbx_description
1 polymer ?
#
loop_
_entity_poly.entity_id
_entity_poly.type
_entity_poly.pdbx_seq_one_letter_code
_entity_poly.pdbx_strand_id
1 'polypeptide(L)'
;MKQQTKTHFLIRSLFVAFLAAMSLTSYAQESDSDSTVNVIGWFCKHDTIVYSQREQVFAGMGNDTTMVSDITRRYHIAVIDSTAKGFLMEYCPLSIEFSDSTGSENEIKLFMARRLQGVVIRFSTDEMGSVKQIENYKEVRDAVYSKCDSMVNEIYAANPLLYGKISKPDMLKTIHKRLEDTYGSKQRLLEKMDALALLFSNHGRYFELGEHESNDGDTQSYVVVKRGKDEADDETATDDDYQIANRVQVSQSGGKATDIMIVTKYFSDGWPRYVYFSNEESESQHFQISFIEIEWESRAWE
;
A
#
# COMPACT_ATOMS: atom_id res chain seq x y z
N MET A 1 21.74 -14.63 0.40
CA MET A 1 21.40 -13.20 0.33
C MET A 1 20.93 -12.66 -1.04
N LYS A 2 21.14 -13.33 -2.16
CA LYS A 2 20.67 -12.89 -3.50
C LYS A 2 19.24 -13.34 -3.88
N GLN A 3 18.63 -14.22 -3.11
CA GLN A 3 17.31 -14.80 -3.44
C GLN A 3 16.13 -13.98 -2.88
N GLN A 4 16.25 -13.40 -1.69
CA GLN A 4 15.16 -12.62 -1.06
C GLN A 4 14.73 -11.39 -1.88
N THR A 5 15.66 -10.71 -2.53
CA THR A 5 15.34 -9.53 -3.37
C THR A 5 14.53 -9.88 -4.63
N LYS A 6 14.65 -11.12 -5.13
CA LYS A 6 13.90 -11.55 -6.32
C LYS A 6 12.44 -11.88 -6.00
N THR A 7 12.16 -12.42 -4.82
CA THR A 7 10.81 -12.82 -4.40
C THR A 7 9.93 -11.59 -4.15
N HIS A 8 10.44 -10.58 -3.46
CA HIS A 8 9.72 -9.30 -3.29
C HIS A 8 9.43 -8.59 -4.62
N PHE A 9 10.36 -8.69 -5.58
CA PHE A 9 10.16 -8.12 -6.91
C PHE A 9 9.08 -8.88 -7.69
N LEU A 10 9.04 -10.20 -7.61
CA LEU A 10 8.04 -11.04 -8.29
C LEU A 10 6.62 -10.83 -7.73
N ILE A 11 6.47 -10.72 -6.42
CA ILE A 11 5.16 -10.50 -5.79
C ILE A 11 4.63 -9.11 -6.12
N ARG A 12 5.49 -8.08 -6.10
CA ARG A 12 5.11 -6.72 -6.52
C ARG A 12 4.79 -6.64 -8.00
N SER A 13 5.52 -7.38 -8.85
CA SER A 13 5.23 -7.47 -10.28
C SER A 13 3.94 -8.26 -10.56
N LEU A 14 3.62 -9.28 -9.76
CA LEU A 14 2.35 -10.00 -9.83
C LEU A 14 1.18 -9.10 -9.39
N PHE A 15 1.37 -8.29 -8.35
CA PHE A 15 0.37 -7.34 -7.86
C PHE A 15 0.07 -6.25 -8.90
N VAL A 16 1.10 -5.68 -9.54
CA VAL A 16 0.95 -4.70 -10.63
C VAL A 16 0.36 -5.35 -11.88
N ALA A 17 0.77 -6.58 -12.24
CA ALA A 17 0.20 -7.33 -13.35
C ALA A 17 -1.25 -7.77 -13.08
N PHE A 18 -1.59 -8.08 -11.83
CA PHE A 18 -2.95 -8.37 -11.39
C PHE A 18 -3.85 -7.13 -11.52
N LEU A 19 -3.39 -5.96 -11.08
CA LEU A 19 -4.09 -4.69 -11.28
C LEU A 19 -4.28 -4.36 -12.77
N ALA A 20 -3.29 -4.67 -13.63
CA ALA A 20 -3.36 -4.43 -15.08
C ALA A 20 -4.24 -5.45 -15.83
N ALA A 21 -4.22 -6.73 -15.45
CA ALA A 21 -4.99 -7.78 -16.12
C ALA A 21 -6.51 -7.64 -15.87
N MET A 22 -6.90 -7.09 -14.70
CA MET A 22 -8.30 -6.90 -14.36
C MET A 22 -8.94 -5.65 -14.98
N SER A 23 -8.16 -4.76 -15.60
CA SER A 23 -8.67 -3.55 -16.28
C SER A 23 -9.24 -3.81 -17.69
N LEU A 24 -9.20 -5.04 -18.20
CA LEU A 24 -9.54 -5.35 -19.61
C LEU A 24 -10.95 -5.92 -19.83
N THR A 25 -11.80 -6.07 -18.81
CA THR A 25 -13.16 -6.62 -18.98
C THR A 25 -14.25 -5.62 -18.61
N SER A 26 -14.24 -4.44 -19.19
CA SER A 26 -15.39 -3.52 -19.13
C SER A 26 -16.26 -3.69 -20.36
N TYR A 27 -17.16 -4.66 -20.36
CA TYR A 27 -18.32 -4.62 -21.23
C TYR A 27 -19.52 -4.16 -20.43
N ALA A 28 -20.06 -3.00 -20.82
CA ALA A 28 -21.30 -2.47 -20.28
C ALA A 28 -22.46 -3.44 -20.60
N GLN A 29 -22.91 -4.16 -19.57
CA GLN A 29 -24.19 -4.82 -19.57
C GLN A 29 -25.09 -4.02 -18.62
N GLU A 30 -26.20 -3.47 -19.11
CA GLU A 30 -27.25 -2.91 -18.25
C GLU A 30 -27.71 -4.02 -17.29
N SER A 31 -27.17 -4.03 -16.07
CA SER A 31 -27.63 -4.90 -14.99
C SER A 31 -28.44 -4.07 -14.01
N ASP A 32 -29.48 -4.68 -13.43
CA ASP A 32 -30.30 -4.08 -12.39
C ASP A 32 -29.44 -3.36 -11.36
N SER A 33 -29.71 -2.07 -11.16
CA SER A 33 -28.88 -1.16 -10.33
C SER A 33 -28.76 -1.60 -8.85
N ASP A 34 -29.56 -2.57 -8.43
CA ASP A 34 -29.56 -3.10 -7.06
C ASP A 34 -28.61 -4.29 -6.84
N SER A 35 -28.05 -4.87 -7.91
CA SER A 35 -27.23 -6.08 -7.83
C SER A 35 -25.73 -5.85 -8.01
N THR A 36 -25.30 -4.60 -8.23
CA THR A 36 -23.89 -4.28 -8.49
C THR A 36 -23.39 -3.12 -7.64
N VAL A 37 -22.07 -3.10 -7.39
CA VAL A 37 -21.33 -1.98 -6.80
C VAL A 37 -20.29 -1.49 -7.80
N ASN A 38 -20.33 -0.21 -8.10
CA ASN A 38 -19.31 0.47 -8.88
C ASN A 38 -18.46 1.35 -7.94
N VAL A 39 -17.18 1.03 -7.81
CA VAL A 39 -16.28 1.78 -6.92
C VAL A 39 -15.82 3.04 -7.64
N ILE A 40 -16.52 4.13 -7.38
CA ILE A 40 -16.22 5.46 -7.93
C ILE A 40 -15.87 6.41 -6.81
N GLY A 41 -14.78 7.15 -6.97
CA GLY A 41 -14.40 8.22 -6.05
C GLY A 41 -15.19 9.49 -6.34
N TRP A 42 -16.13 9.86 -5.49
CA TRP A 42 -16.83 11.14 -5.50
C TRP A 42 -16.07 12.16 -4.63
N PHE A 43 -14.81 12.36 -4.98
CA PHE A 43 -13.91 13.21 -4.19
C PHE A 43 -14.14 14.68 -4.49
N CYS A 44 -14.29 15.48 -3.44
CA CYS A 44 -14.45 16.93 -3.57
C CYS A 44 -13.10 17.64 -3.37
N LYS A 45 -12.91 18.76 -4.05
CA LYS A 45 -11.74 19.61 -3.84
C LYS A 45 -11.68 20.03 -2.38
N HIS A 46 -10.47 19.95 -1.79
CA HIS A 46 -10.15 20.18 -0.38
C HIS A 46 -10.55 19.06 0.60
N ASP A 47 -11.21 18.00 0.13
CA ASP A 47 -11.35 16.82 0.95
C ASP A 47 -9.98 16.34 1.46
N THR A 48 -9.89 16.12 2.75
CA THR A 48 -8.65 15.63 3.38
C THR A 48 -9.00 14.52 4.36
N ILE A 49 -8.33 13.37 4.19
CA ILE A 49 -8.45 12.23 5.11
C ILE A 49 -7.08 11.91 5.71
N VAL A 50 -7.05 11.69 7.01
CA VAL A 50 -5.89 11.16 7.73
C VAL A 50 -6.09 9.68 7.95
N TYR A 51 -5.08 8.91 7.62
CA TYR A 51 -5.02 7.47 7.81
C TYR A 51 -3.93 7.07 8.79
N SER A 52 -4.22 6.05 9.59
CA SER A 52 -3.24 5.23 10.30
C SER A 52 -3.05 3.91 9.55
N GLN A 53 -1.82 3.51 9.34
CA GLN A 53 -1.44 2.23 8.72
C GLN A 53 -0.53 1.47 9.65
N ARG A 54 -0.89 0.24 9.98
CA ARG A 54 -0.04 -0.70 10.70
C ARG A 54 0.39 -1.82 9.75
N GLU A 55 1.67 -2.10 9.71
CA GLU A 55 2.28 -3.19 8.94
C GLU A 55 3.01 -4.14 9.87
N GLN A 56 2.61 -5.40 9.87
CA GLN A 56 3.23 -6.44 10.68
C GLN A 56 3.72 -7.58 9.80
N VAL A 57 4.90 -8.11 10.11
CA VAL A 57 5.47 -9.27 9.43
C VAL A 57 5.81 -10.31 10.48
N PHE A 58 5.30 -11.52 10.26
CA PHE A 58 5.60 -12.71 11.06
C PHE A 58 6.33 -13.71 10.18
N ALA A 59 7.30 -14.41 10.76
CA ALA A 59 7.95 -15.54 10.12
C ALA A 59 7.99 -16.72 11.08
N GLY A 60 7.92 -17.94 10.53
CA GLY A 60 7.91 -19.12 11.37
C GLY A 60 8.35 -20.38 10.65
N MET A 61 8.51 -21.44 11.46
CA MET A 61 8.79 -22.79 11.01
C MET A 61 7.99 -23.79 11.85
N GLY A 62 7.17 -24.60 11.18
CA GLY A 62 6.25 -25.52 11.88
C GLY A 62 5.21 -24.74 12.70
N ASN A 63 5.21 -24.92 14.02
CA ASN A 63 4.28 -24.24 14.94
C ASN A 63 4.89 -22.99 15.60
N ASP A 64 6.15 -22.68 15.36
CA ASP A 64 6.83 -21.55 15.96
C ASP A 64 6.66 -20.31 15.08
N THR A 65 6.18 -19.21 15.67
CA THR A 65 5.96 -17.92 15.00
C THR A 65 6.66 -16.81 15.75
N THR A 66 7.37 -15.96 15.03
CA THR A 66 8.06 -14.80 15.59
C THR A 66 7.69 -13.55 14.79
N MET A 67 7.35 -12.47 15.49
CA MET A 67 7.16 -11.16 14.85
C MET A 67 8.52 -10.61 14.41
N VAL A 68 8.64 -10.30 13.13
CA VAL A 68 9.88 -9.81 12.49
C VAL A 68 9.87 -8.28 12.35
N SER A 69 8.69 -7.69 12.18
CA SER A 69 8.52 -6.25 11.97
C SER A 69 7.13 -5.81 12.41
N ASP A 70 7.06 -4.65 13.05
CA ASP A 70 5.81 -3.94 13.37
C ASP A 70 6.04 -2.44 13.16
N ILE A 71 5.35 -1.87 12.19
CA ILE A 71 5.55 -0.51 11.71
C ILE A 71 4.20 0.20 11.69
N THR A 72 4.12 1.35 12.34
CA THR A 72 2.94 2.23 12.26
C THR A 72 3.30 3.50 11.49
N ARG A 73 2.44 3.89 10.56
CA ARG A 73 2.54 5.11 9.76
C ARG A 73 1.27 5.91 9.87
N ARG A 74 1.41 7.24 9.92
CA ARG A 74 0.28 8.17 9.74
C ARG A 74 0.56 9.03 8.52
N TYR A 75 -0.45 9.28 7.74
CA TYR A 75 -0.36 10.13 6.56
C TYR A 75 -1.73 10.75 6.26
N HIS A 76 -1.71 11.85 5.54
CA HIS A 76 -2.95 12.38 4.97
C HIS A 76 -2.96 12.23 3.45
N ILE A 77 -4.16 12.14 2.91
CA ILE A 77 -4.47 12.29 1.49
C ILE A 77 -5.43 13.45 1.34
N ALA A 78 -5.10 14.40 0.46
CA ALA A 78 -5.91 15.59 0.19
C ALA A 78 -6.20 15.73 -1.30
N VAL A 79 -7.41 16.15 -1.65
CA VAL A 79 -7.81 16.47 -3.03
C VAL A 79 -7.46 17.93 -3.30
N ILE A 80 -6.47 18.15 -4.16
CA ILE A 80 -5.98 19.50 -4.50
C ILE A 80 -6.80 20.12 -5.61
N ASP A 81 -7.18 19.31 -6.59
CA ASP A 81 -8.00 19.75 -7.70
C ASP A 81 -8.80 18.61 -8.31
N SER A 82 -9.94 18.92 -8.91
CA SER A 82 -10.78 17.95 -9.62
C SER A 82 -11.17 18.52 -10.98
N THR A 83 -11.15 17.64 -11.98
CA THR A 83 -11.52 17.93 -13.36
C THR A 83 -12.37 16.80 -13.91
N ALA A 84 -13.01 17.01 -15.06
CA ALA A 84 -13.73 15.93 -15.76
C ALA A 84 -12.84 14.73 -16.18
N LYS A 85 -11.51 14.83 -16.03
CA LYS A 85 -10.55 13.77 -16.38
C LYS A 85 -9.95 13.06 -15.19
N GLY A 86 -10.30 13.47 -13.97
CA GLY A 86 -9.78 12.89 -12.74
C GLY A 86 -9.35 13.90 -11.70
N PHE A 87 -8.65 13.43 -10.70
CA PHE A 87 -8.28 14.20 -9.53
C PHE A 87 -6.76 14.38 -9.44
N LEU A 88 -6.34 15.55 -8.95
CA LEU A 88 -4.99 15.79 -8.46
C LEU A 88 -5.02 15.72 -6.93
N MET A 89 -4.23 14.82 -6.37
CA MET A 89 -4.19 14.55 -4.94
C MET A 89 -2.79 14.70 -4.37
N GLU A 90 -2.71 14.94 -3.07
CA GLU A 90 -1.47 14.92 -2.29
C GLU A 90 -1.50 13.79 -1.28
N TYR A 91 -0.39 13.07 -1.15
CA TYR A 91 -0.08 12.15 -0.06
C TYR A 91 1.08 12.74 0.73
N CYS A 92 0.92 12.87 2.05
CA CYS A 92 1.98 13.38 2.91
C CYS A 92 2.15 12.50 4.15
N PRO A 93 3.31 11.82 4.30
CA PRO A 93 3.65 11.10 5.52
C PRO A 93 3.79 12.06 6.70
N LEU A 94 3.04 11.81 7.79
CA LEU A 94 3.03 12.62 9.01
C LEU A 94 3.97 12.04 10.08
N SER A 95 3.89 10.73 10.33
CA SER A 95 4.75 10.03 11.26
C SER A 95 5.03 8.60 10.82
N ILE A 96 6.11 8.04 11.36
CA ILE A 96 6.46 6.63 11.24
C ILE A 96 7.11 6.15 12.53
N GLU A 97 6.63 5.04 13.03
CA GLU A 97 7.09 4.41 14.28
C GLU A 97 7.33 2.92 14.05
N PHE A 98 8.29 2.37 14.78
CA PHE A 98 8.59 0.95 14.82
C PHE A 98 8.43 0.47 16.25
N SER A 99 7.58 -0.51 16.48
CA SER A 99 7.32 -1.05 17.81
C SER A 99 8.38 -2.06 18.25
N ASP A 100 9.06 -2.70 17.29
CA ASP A 100 10.13 -3.64 17.56
C ASP A 100 11.29 -3.44 16.57
N SER A 101 12.40 -2.92 17.07
CA SER A 101 13.58 -2.55 16.26
C SER A 101 14.78 -3.48 16.51
N THR A 102 14.53 -4.77 16.75
CA THR A 102 15.61 -5.73 16.95
C THR A 102 16.30 -6.10 15.64
N GLY A 103 17.13 -5.21 15.13
CA GLY A 103 18.03 -5.49 14.01
C GLY A 103 18.45 -4.27 13.21
N SER A 104 19.72 -4.21 12.89
CA SER A 104 20.34 -3.11 12.12
C SER A 104 19.67 -2.84 10.75
N GLU A 105 19.00 -3.83 10.17
CA GLU A 105 18.28 -3.66 8.91
C GLU A 105 16.98 -2.88 9.09
N ASN A 106 16.28 -3.08 10.20
CA ASN A 106 15.06 -2.34 10.53
C ASN A 106 15.38 -0.89 10.90
N GLU A 107 16.48 -0.64 11.61
CA GLU A 107 16.95 0.72 11.88
C GLU A 107 17.23 1.51 10.59
N ILE A 108 17.86 0.88 9.59
CA ILE A 108 18.12 1.52 8.30
C ILE A 108 16.80 1.79 7.56
N LYS A 109 15.84 0.87 7.57
CA LYS A 109 14.52 1.06 6.96
C LYS A 109 13.78 2.23 7.62
N LEU A 110 13.74 2.27 8.95
CA LEU A 110 13.15 3.37 9.72
C LEU A 110 13.81 4.70 9.37
N PHE A 111 15.13 4.71 9.38
CA PHE A 111 15.91 5.89 9.08
C PHE A 111 15.58 6.43 7.66
N MET A 112 15.50 5.55 6.67
CA MET A 112 15.12 5.91 5.29
C MET A 112 13.68 6.42 5.20
N ALA A 113 12.75 5.75 5.87
CA ALA A 113 11.34 6.09 5.84
C ALA A 113 11.03 7.45 6.49
N ARG A 114 11.74 7.80 7.59
CA ARG A 114 11.64 9.13 8.24
C ARG A 114 12.01 10.28 7.30
N ARG A 115 12.77 10.03 6.23
CA ARG A 115 13.16 11.09 5.27
C ARG A 115 12.03 11.52 4.36
N LEU A 116 11.00 10.69 4.19
CA LEU A 116 9.76 11.07 3.51
C LEU A 116 8.81 11.87 4.41
N GLN A 117 9.00 11.85 5.72
CA GLN A 117 8.12 12.57 6.63
C GLN A 117 8.07 14.06 6.28
N GLY A 118 6.86 14.57 6.06
CA GLY A 118 6.59 15.92 5.60
C GLY A 118 6.90 16.20 4.12
N VAL A 119 7.33 15.20 3.35
CA VAL A 119 7.50 15.34 1.90
C VAL A 119 6.17 15.10 1.21
N VAL A 120 5.65 16.12 0.55
CA VAL A 120 4.39 16.05 -0.20
C VAL A 120 4.62 15.33 -1.53
N ILE A 121 3.88 14.26 -1.76
CA ILE A 121 3.88 13.50 -3.01
C ILE A 121 2.56 13.75 -3.72
N ARG A 122 2.60 14.41 -4.88
CA ARG A 122 1.43 14.65 -5.72
C ARG A 122 1.26 13.53 -6.71
N PHE A 123 0.02 13.02 -6.80
CA PHE A 123 -0.36 11.99 -7.75
C PHE A 123 -1.68 12.34 -8.42
N SER A 124 -1.87 11.82 -9.62
CA SER A 124 -3.13 11.95 -10.35
C SER A 124 -3.88 10.63 -10.40
N THR A 125 -5.20 10.74 -10.46
CA THR A 125 -6.11 9.63 -10.73
C THR A 125 -6.88 9.88 -12.02
N ASP A 126 -7.63 8.86 -12.50
CA ASP A 126 -8.67 9.09 -13.50
C ASP A 126 -9.96 9.59 -12.84
N GLU A 127 -11.01 9.72 -13.66
CA GLU A 127 -12.34 10.16 -13.24
C GLU A 127 -13.03 9.20 -12.25
N MET A 128 -12.61 7.94 -12.21
CA MET A 128 -13.14 6.94 -11.27
C MET A 128 -12.37 6.91 -9.95
N GLY A 129 -11.21 7.56 -9.87
CA GLY A 129 -10.35 7.56 -8.70
C GLY A 129 -9.17 6.59 -8.76
N SER A 130 -8.96 5.87 -9.88
CA SER A 130 -7.81 4.95 -10.01
C SER A 130 -6.51 5.74 -10.18
N VAL A 131 -5.49 5.40 -9.41
CA VAL A 131 -4.17 6.08 -9.43
C VAL A 131 -3.46 5.86 -10.78
N LYS A 132 -3.01 6.93 -11.40
CA LYS A 132 -2.33 6.92 -12.70
C LYS A 132 -0.83 7.12 -12.59
N GLN A 133 -0.38 8.21 -11.97
CA GLN A 133 1.03 8.52 -11.89
C GLN A 133 1.37 9.51 -10.78
N ILE A 134 2.66 9.58 -10.46
CA ILE A 134 3.23 10.62 -9.60
C ILE A 134 3.55 11.86 -10.45
N GLU A 135 3.10 13.04 -10.00
CA GLU A 135 3.25 14.28 -10.75
C GLU A 135 4.54 15.03 -10.41
N ASN A 136 4.88 15.13 -9.14
CA ASN A 136 6.04 15.90 -8.65
C ASN A 136 7.26 15.01 -8.32
N TYR A 137 7.48 13.94 -9.04
CA TYR A 137 8.54 12.96 -8.80
C TYR A 137 9.93 13.60 -8.58
N LYS A 138 10.30 14.59 -9.40
CA LYS A 138 11.61 15.25 -9.30
C LYS A 138 11.78 15.99 -7.99
N GLU A 139 10.74 16.70 -7.56
CA GLU A 139 10.72 17.43 -6.28
C GLU A 139 10.87 16.48 -5.10
N VAL A 140 10.13 15.35 -5.11
CA VAL A 140 10.23 14.29 -4.09
C VAL A 140 11.63 13.71 -4.04
N ARG A 141 12.18 13.33 -5.18
CA ARG A 141 13.55 12.81 -5.29
C ARG A 141 14.55 13.82 -4.70
N ASP A 142 14.51 15.05 -5.16
CA ASP A 142 15.47 16.08 -4.75
C ASP A 142 15.33 16.41 -3.25
N ALA A 143 14.12 16.41 -2.70
CA ALA A 143 13.88 16.57 -1.26
C ALA A 143 14.49 15.42 -0.42
N VAL A 144 14.42 14.17 -0.90
CA VAL A 144 15.04 13.02 -0.23
C VAL A 144 16.55 13.06 -0.36
N TYR A 145 17.08 13.36 -1.55
CA TYR A 145 18.52 13.40 -1.81
C TYR A 145 19.22 14.54 -1.06
N SER A 146 18.55 15.70 -0.89
CA SER A 146 19.12 16.81 -0.11
C SER A 146 19.42 16.47 1.35
N LYS A 147 18.81 15.40 1.88
CA LYS A 147 19.01 14.94 3.27
C LYS A 147 20.14 13.91 3.42
N CYS A 148 20.80 13.48 2.32
CA CYS A 148 21.78 12.38 2.36
C CYS A 148 23.00 12.68 3.22
N ASP A 149 23.53 13.89 3.17
CA ASP A 149 24.71 14.26 3.99
C ASP A 149 24.40 14.22 5.49
N SER A 150 23.21 14.70 5.91
CA SER A 150 22.78 14.59 7.30
C SER A 150 22.60 13.13 7.71
N MET A 151 22.06 12.29 6.81
CA MET A 151 21.92 10.85 7.04
C MET A 151 23.27 10.18 7.32
N VAL A 152 24.28 10.45 6.50
CA VAL A 152 25.63 9.91 6.71
C VAL A 152 26.16 10.34 8.08
N ASN A 153 26.03 11.62 8.43
CA ASN A 153 26.50 12.12 9.71
C ASN A 153 25.80 11.46 10.91
N GLU A 154 24.49 11.26 10.84
CA GLU A 154 23.70 10.60 11.87
C GLU A 154 24.08 9.11 12.02
N ILE A 155 24.28 8.39 10.89
CA ILE A 155 24.73 6.98 10.91
C ILE A 155 26.08 6.87 11.63
N TYR A 156 27.03 7.77 11.33
CA TYR A 156 28.34 7.75 11.98
C TYR A 156 28.27 8.17 13.45
N ALA A 157 27.38 9.10 13.80
CA ALA A 157 27.16 9.48 15.20
C ALA A 157 26.57 8.32 16.03
N ALA A 158 25.63 7.58 15.46
CA ALA A 158 25.03 6.40 16.10
C ALA A 158 25.99 5.21 16.18
N ASN A 159 26.92 5.09 15.21
CA ASN A 159 27.84 3.96 15.09
C ASN A 159 29.31 4.41 14.92
N PRO A 160 29.97 4.91 15.98
CA PRO A 160 31.34 5.43 15.86
C PRO A 160 32.38 4.43 15.33
N LEU A 161 32.15 3.12 15.48
CA LEU A 161 33.03 2.07 14.98
C LEU A 161 33.10 2.01 13.44
N LEU A 162 32.20 2.70 12.74
CA LEU A 162 32.23 2.80 11.28
C LEU A 162 33.36 3.71 10.78
N TYR A 163 33.84 4.65 11.59
CA TYR A 163 34.89 5.62 11.19
C TYR A 163 36.19 5.00 10.70
N GLY A 164 36.50 3.77 11.05
CA GLY A 164 37.70 3.06 10.60
C GLY A 164 37.42 2.00 9.52
N LYS A 165 36.15 1.75 9.16
CA LYS A 165 35.76 0.63 8.29
C LYS A 165 35.26 1.08 6.94
N ILE A 166 34.50 2.16 6.89
CA ILE A 166 33.87 2.68 5.66
C ILE A 166 34.12 4.19 5.63
N SER A 167 34.51 4.74 4.50
CA SER A 167 34.64 6.20 4.37
C SER A 167 33.26 6.86 4.22
N LYS A 168 33.12 8.13 4.65
CA LYS A 168 31.87 8.88 4.44
C LYS A 168 31.47 8.98 2.97
N PRO A 169 32.37 9.22 2.00
CA PRO A 169 32.03 9.19 0.58
C PRO A 169 31.49 7.84 0.10
N ASP A 170 32.05 6.72 0.57
CA ASP A 170 31.57 5.38 0.19
C ASP A 170 30.20 5.10 0.81
N MET A 171 29.96 5.53 2.04
CA MET A 171 28.66 5.46 2.68
C MET A 171 27.62 6.28 1.90
N LEU A 172 27.95 7.53 1.55
CA LEU A 172 27.09 8.40 0.75
C LEU A 172 26.74 7.76 -0.61
N LYS A 173 27.72 7.18 -1.30
CA LYS A 173 27.49 6.44 -2.54
C LYS A 173 26.56 5.24 -2.36
N THR A 174 26.69 4.52 -1.24
CA THR A 174 25.83 3.39 -0.92
C THR A 174 24.39 3.83 -0.66
N ILE A 175 24.21 4.93 0.07
CA ILE A 175 22.90 5.53 0.33
C ILE A 175 22.26 6.01 -0.98
N HIS A 176 23.00 6.75 -1.82
CA HIS A 176 22.50 7.21 -3.12
C HIS A 176 22.05 6.05 -3.99
N LYS A 177 22.81 4.95 -4.04
CA LYS A 177 22.40 3.75 -4.78
C LYS A 177 21.09 3.15 -4.26
N ARG A 178 20.91 3.07 -2.94
CA ARG A 178 19.65 2.58 -2.34
C ARG A 178 18.48 3.51 -2.62
N LEU A 179 18.71 4.83 -2.56
CA LEU A 179 17.70 5.82 -2.91
C LEU A 179 17.31 5.74 -4.39
N GLU A 180 18.29 5.51 -5.27
CA GLU A 180 18.02 5.32 -6.71
C GLU A 180 17.13 4.09 -6.97
N ASP A 181 17.30 3.02 -6.20
CA ASP A 181 16.44 1.82 -6.28
C ASP A 181 15.00 2.09 -5.84
N THR A 182 14.76 3.14 -5.04
CA THR A 182 13.43 3.52 -4.56
C THR A 182 12.87 4.74 -5.29
N TYR A 183 13.68 5.78 -5.45
CA TYR A 183 13.28 7.09 -5.98
C TYR A 183 13.86 7.40 -7.36
N GLY A 184 14.44 6.43 -8.05
CA GLY A 184 15.09 6.63 -9.34
C GLY A 184 14.14 6.86 -10.52
N SER A 185 12.85 6.58 -10.39
CA SER A 185 11.83 6.88 -11.40
C SER A 185 10.44 7.05 -10.78
N LYS A 186 9.52 7.69 -11.52
CA LYS A 186 8.10 7.80 -11.14
C LYS A 186 7.49 6.42 -10.82
N GLN A 187 7.76 5.45 -11.67
CA GLN A 187 7.25 4.09 -11.53
C GLN A 187 7.76 3.42 -10.25
N ARG A 188 9.06 3.51 -9.96
CA ARG A 188 9.64 2.95 -8.73
C ARG A 188 9.07 3.60 -7.48
N LEU A 189 8.86 4.93 -7.49
CA LEU A 189 8.25 5.62 -6.38
C LEU A 189 6.82 5.13 -6.17
N LEU A 190 6.01 5.04 -7.23
CA LEU A 190 4.64 4.55 -7.15
C LEU A 190 4.57 3.11 -6.62
N GLU A 191 5.45 2.23 -7.09
CA GLU A 191 5.56 0.84 -6.61
C GLU A 191 5.93 0.72 -5.11
N LYS A 192 6.47 1.78 -4.52
CA LYS A 192 6.79 1.84 -3.09
C LYS A 192 5.69 2.47 -2.24
N MET A 193 4.63 2.95 -2.87
CA MET A 193 3.50 3.56 -2.18
C MET A 193 2.38 2.53 -1.97
N ASP A 194 2.69 1.49 -1.17
CA ASP A 194 1.74 0.39 -0.88
C ASP A 194 0.38 0.92 -0.39
N ALA A 195 0.38 2.02 0.38
CA ALA A 195 -0.84 2.68 0.86
C ALA A 195 -1.76 3.10 -0.29
N LEU A 196 -1.24 3.77 -1.32
CA LEU A 196 -2.05 4.20 -2.47
C LEU A 196 -2.53 2.99 -3.27
N ALA A 197 -1.66 1.99 -3.47
CA ALA A 197 -2.02 0.77 -4.18
C ALA A 197 -3.16 0.02 -3.47
N LEU A 198 -3.16 -0.03 -2.14
CA LEU A 198 -4.21 -0.71 -1.36
C LEU A 198 -5.49 0.12 -1.28
N LEU A 199 -5.40 1.42 -0.94
CA LEU A 199 -6.57 2.29 -0.78
C LEU A 199 -7.37 2.43 -2.08
N PHE A 200 -6.69 2.55 -3.22
CA PHE A 200 -7.34 2.81 -4.52
C PHE A 200 -7.42 1.57 -5.42
N SER A 201 -7.17 0.36 -4.90
CA SER A 201 -7.10 -0.90 -5.67
C SER A 201 -8.37 -1.24 -6.45
N ASN A 202 -9.53 -0.88 -5.92
CA ASN A 202 -10.82 -1.23 -6.52
C ASN A 202 -11.47 -0.08 -7.31
N HIS A 203 -10.91 1.13 -7.26
CA HIS A 203 -11.49 2.28 -7.98
C HIS A 203 -11.53 2.04 -9.50
N GLY A 204 -12.64 2.43 -10.12
CA GLY A 204 -12.90 2.18 -11.54
C GLY A 204 -13.32 0.76 -11.86
N ARG A 205 -13.65 -0.07 -10.88
CA ARG A 205 -14.06 -1.46 -11.06
C ARG A 205 -15.53 -1.67 -10.75
N TYR A 206 -16.10 -2.63 -11.43
CA TYR A 206 -17.44 -3.15 -11.24
C TYR A 206 -17.40 -4.46 -10.48
N PHE A 207 -18.31 -4.64 -9.52
CA PHE A 207 -18.46 -5.87 -8.76
C PHE A 207 -19.94 -6.23 -8.67
N GLU A 208 -20.27 -7.49 -8.87
CA GLU A 208 -21.60 -8.03 -8.57
C GLU A 208 -21.69 -8.31 -7.06
N LEU A 209 -22.88 -8.08 -6.48
CA LEU A 209 -23.13 -8.40 -5.07
C LEU A 209 -23.08 -9.92 -4.88
N GLY A 210 -22.63 -10.34 -3.70
CA GLY A 210 -22.52 -11.74 -3.33
C GLY A 210 -21.13 -12.31 -3.46
N GLU A 211 -21.04 -13.62 -3.55
CA GLU A 211 -19.79 -14.39 -3.57
C GLU A 211 -19.54 -14.93 -4.99
N HIS A 212 -18.35 -14.71 -5.49
CA HIS A 212 -17.94 -15.06 -6.83
C HIS A 212 -16.57 -15.73 -6.83
N GLU A 213 -16.45 -16.84 -7.56
CA GLU A 213 -15.19 -17.57 -7.76
C GLU A 213 -14.84 -17.66 -9.24
N SER A 214 -13.56 -17.53 -9.55
CA SER A 214 -12.98 -17.81 -10.87
C SER A 214 -11.90 -18.88 -10.73
N ASN A 215 -11.98 -19.91 -11.57
CA ASN A 215 -11.12 -21.10 -11.54
C ASN A 215 -10.19 -21.17 -12.77
N ASP A 216 -9.52 -20.11 -13.14
CA ASP A 216 -8.57 -20.07 -14.27
C ASP A 216 -7.15 -20.46 -13.85
N GLY A 217 -7.00 -21.64 -13.19
CA GLY A 217 -5.67 -22.17 -12.77
C GLY A 217 -5.18 -21.69 -11.40
N ASP A 218 -5.42 -20.44 -11.06
CA ASP A 218 -5.28 -19.86 -9.73
C ASP A 218 -6.68 -19.55 -9.21
N THR A 219 -7.00 -19.93 -7.97
CA THR A 219 -8.31 -19.65 -7.40
C THR A 219 -8.39 -18.16 -7.04
N GLN A 220 -9.29 -17.44 -7.70
CA GLN A 220 -9.63 -16.07 -7.37
C GLN A 220 -11.07 -16.03 -6.90
N SER A 221 -11.32 -15.38 -5.76
CA SER A 221 -12.66 -15.15 -5.27
C SER A 221 -12.83 -13.71 -4.82
N TYR A 222 -14.04 -13.19 -4.92
CA TYR A 222 -14.40 -11.95 -4.28
C TYR A 222 -15.80 -12.04 -3.66
N VAL A 223 -16.01 -11.29 -2.61
CA VAL A 223 -17.29 -11.13 -1.92
C VAL A 223 -17.60 -9.65 -1.79
N VAL A 224 -18.81 -9.26 -2.20
CA VAL A 224 -19.26 -7.87 -2.08
C VAL A 224 -20.54 -7.82 -1.27
N VAL A 225 -20.54 -7.01 -0.21
CA VAL A 225 -21.66 -6.83 0.70
C VAL A 225 -21.95 -5.34 0.85
N LYS A 226 -23.22 -4.94 0.65
CA LYS A 226 -23.73 -3.64 1.13
C LYS A 226 -23.97 -3.76 2.63
N ARG A 227 -23.51 -2.81 3.41
CA ARG A 227 -23.74 -2.77 4.85
C ARG A 227 -25.04 -2.04 5.14
N GLY A 228 -25.98 -2.72 5.78
CA GLY A 228 -27.16 -2.07 6.34
C GLY A 228 -26.88 -1.47 7.73
N LYS A 229 -27.71 -0.54 8.16
CA LYS A 229 -27.63 0.12 9.49
C LYS A 229 -27.59 -0.84 10.69
N ASP A 230 -28.15 -2.03 10.53
CA ASP A 230 -28.32 -3.00 11.63
C ASP A 230 -27.04 -3.77 11.98
N GLU A 231 -25.99 -3.67 11.15
CA GLU A 231 -24.69 -4.32 11.40
C GLU A 231 -23.63 -3.36 11.97
N ALA A 232 -24.01 -2.13 12.26
CA ALA A 232 -23.10 -1.09 12.67
C ALA A 232 -22.88 -1.08 14.18
N ASP A 233 -21.84 -1.73 14.66
CA ASP A 233 -21.14 -1.31 15.89
C ASP A 233 -20.51 0.10 15.75
N ASP A 234 -20.77 0.78 14.63
CA ASP A 234 -20.16 2.02 14.21
C ASP A 234 -21.23 3.07 13.87
N GLU A 235 -21.42 4.02 14.77
CA GLU A 235 -22.38 5.12 14.65
C GLU A 235 -22.18 6.01 13.38
N THR A 236 -21.05 5.83 12.66
CA THR A 236 -20.72 6.59 11.44
C THR A 236 -21.03 5.85 10.14
N ALA A 237 -21.47 4.58 10.19
CA ALA A 237 -21.85 3.82 8.99
C ALA A 237 -23.18 4.32 8.43
N THR A 238 -23.27 4.42 7.10
CA THR A 238 -24.49 4.80 6.37
C THR A 238 -25.03 3.59 5.62
N ASP A 239 -26.31 3.64 5.20
CA ASP A 239 -26.97 2.55 4.46
C ASP A 239 -26.31 2.27 3.09
N ASP A 240 -25.50 3.23 2.58
CA ASP A 240 -24.82 3.12 1.28
C ASP A 240 -23.36 2.66 1.41
N ASP A 241 -22.87 2.39 2.64
CA ASP A 241 -21.52 1.87 2.85
C ASP A 241 -21.44 0.42 2.35
N TYR A 242 -20.31 0.06 1.76
CA TYR A 242 -20.11 -1.29 1.21
C TYR A 242 -18.72 -1.83 1.51
N GLN A 243 -18.58 -3.15 1.42
CA GLN A 243 -17.34 -3.87 1.63
C GLN A 243 -17.05 -4.79 0.46
N ILE A 244 -15.79 -4.83 0.04
CA ILE A 244 -15.27 -5.74 -0.97
C ILE A 244 -14.14 -6.54 -0.35
N ALA A 245 -14.23 -7.86 -0.39
CA ALA A 245 -13.16 -8.78 -0.01
C ALA A 245 -12.69 -9.54 -1.25
N ASN A 246 -11.41 -9.44 -1.58
CA ASN A 246 -10.78 -10.18 -2.67
C ASN A 246 -9.78 -11.17 -2.09
N ARG A 247 -9.76 -12.40 -2.61
CA ARG A 247 -8.78 -13.42 -2.25
C ARG A 247 -8.17 -14.06 -3.49
N VAL A 248 -6.87 -14.26 -3.48
CA VAL A 248 -6.11 -14.93 -4.52
C VAL A 248 -5.24 -16.00 -3.90
N GLN A 249 -5.42 -17.24 -4.33
CA GLN A 249 -4.60 -18.37 -3.91
C GLN A 249 -3.83 -18.92 -5.09
N VAL A 250 -2.52 -18.97 -4.97
CA VAL A 250 -1.59 -19.45 -6.00
C VAL A 250 -0.78 -20.61 -5.43
N SER A 251 -0.86 -21.77 -6.07
CA SER A 251 -0.04 -22.93 -5.75
C SER A 251 1.02 -23.14 -6.83
N GLN A 252 2.29 -23.16 -6.44
CA GLN A 252 3.41 -23.33 -7.34
C GLN A 252 4.02 -24.73 -7.22
N SER A 253 4.68 -25.19 -8.28
CA SER A 253 5.45 -26.45 -8.25
C SER A 253 6.56 -26.35 -7.19
N GLY A 254 6.77 -27.45 -6.42
CA GLY A 254 7.76 -27.48 -5.34
C GLY A 254 7.20 -27.21 -3.94
N GLY A 255 5.87 -27.19 -3.78
CA GLY A 255 5.21 -27.01 -2.47
C GLY A 255 5.22 -25.60 -1.94
N LYS A 256 5.41 -24.62 -2.82
CA LYS A 256 5.27 -23.20 -2.50
C LYS A 256 3.82 -22.77 -2.74
N ALA A 257 3.22 -22.11 -1.75
CA ALA A 257 1.89 -21.53 -1.85
C ALA A 257 1.89 -20.06 -1.43
N THR A 258 1.00 -19.30 -2.03
CA THR A 258 0.77 -17.91 -1.68
C THR A 258 -0.74 -17.69 -1.55
N ASP A 259 -1.17 -17.06 -0.45
CA ASP A 259 -2.54 -16.68 -0.18
C ASP A 259 -2.58 -15.17 0.10
N ILE A 260 -3.29 -14.43 -0.74
CA ILE A 260 -3.42 -12.98 -0.62
C ILE A 260 -4.90 -12.66 -0.40
N MET A 261 -5.19 -11.88 0.64
CA MET A 261 -6.52 -11.35 0.91
C MET A 261 -6.48 -9.83 1.06
N ILE A 262 -7.43 -9.16 0.44
CA ILE A 262 -7.65 -7.72 0.57
C ILE A 262 -9.12 -7.49 0.91
N VAL A 263 -9.39 -6.85 2.04
CA VAL A 263 -10.73 -6.42 2.43
C VAL A 263 -10.74 -4.90 2.48
N THR A 264 -11.62 -4.27 1.72
CA THR A 264 -11.78 -2.81 1.73
C THR A 264 -13.20 -2.45 2.08
N LYS A 265 -13.37 -1.59 3.10
CA LYS A 265 -14.64 -0.95 3.46
C LYS A 265 -14.61 0.48 2.93
N TYR A 266 -15.71 0.91 2.35
CA TYR A 266 -15.85 2.23 1.74
C TYR A 266 -16.93 3.04 2.43
N PHE A 267 -16.74 4.36 2.44
CA PHE A 267 -17.83 5.32 2.59
C PHE A 267 -18.65 5.37 1.29
N SER A 268 -19.87 5.87 1.36
CA SER A 268 -20.77 6.01 0.20
C SER A 268 -20.20 6.84 -0.95
N ASP A 269 -19.28 7.76 -0.66
CA ASP A 269 -18.61 8.61 -1.65
C ASP A 269 -17.32 7.98 -2.23
N GLY A 270 -17.06 6.71 -1.92
CA GLY A 270 -15.95 5.94 -2.46
C GLY A 270 -14.61 6.15 -1.75
N TRP A 271 -14.52 6.98 -0.69
CA TRP A 271 -13.32 7.00 0.13
C TRP A 271 -13.16 5.69 0.88
N PRO A 272 -11.97 5.06 0.84
CA PRO A 272 -11.70 3.89 1.67
C PRO A 272 -11.72 4.28 3.15
N ARG A 273 -12.50 3.54 3.94
CA ARG A 273 -12.60 3.72 5.38
C ARG A 273 -11.66 2.81 6.14
N TYR A 274 -11.54 1.58 5.67
CA TYR A 274 -10.69 0.54 6.24
C TYR A 274 -10.16 -0.34 5.12
N VAL A 275 -8.88 -0.70 5.21
CA VAL A 275 -8.28 -1.73 4.36
C VAL A 275 -7.54 -2.72 5.25
N TYR A 276 -7.83 -3.99 5.06
CA TYR A 276 -7.04 -5.09 5.56
C TYR A 276 -6.39 -5.82 4.40
N PHE A 277 -5.11 -6.03 4.49
CA PHE A 277 -4.33 -6.83 3.54
C PHE A 277 -3.57 -7.91 4.30
N SER A 278 -3.62 -9.15 3.82
CA SER A 278 -2.74 -10.22 4.25
C SER A 278 -2.09 -10.90 3.06
N ASN A 279 -0.83 -11.27 3.23
CA ASN A 279 -0.09 -12.10 2.30
C ASN A 279 0.63 -13.20 3.08
N GLU A 280 0.21 -14.44 2.88
CA GLU A 280 0.84 -15.61 3.43
C GLU A 280 1.64 -16.31 2.34
N GLU A 281 2.94 -16.48 2.57
CA GLU A 281 3.85 -17.27 1.74
C GLU A 281 4.33 -18.46 2.54
N SER A 282 4.11 -19.67 2.01
CA SER A 282 4.59 -20.89 2.63
C SER A 282 5.44 -21.70 1.64
N GLU A 283 6.52 -22.29 2.16
CA GLU A 283 7.38 -23.20 1.43
C GLU A 283 7.83 -24.32 2.38
N SER A 284 7.31 -25.53 2.19
CA SER A 284 7.54 -26.69 3.06
C SER A 284 7.07 -26.43 4.50
N GLN A 285 8.01 -26.27 5.45
CA GLN A 285 7.70 -25.98 6.86
C GLN A 285 7.92 -24.51 7.22
N HIS A 286 8.43 -23.69 6.30
CA HIS A 286 8.66 -22.26 6.52
C HIS A 286 7.48 -21.46 6.00
N PHE A 287 7.10 -20.43 6.76
CA PHE A 287 6.08 -19.48 6.32
C PHE A 287 6.47 -18.06 6.70
N GLN A 288 5.95 -17.13 5.93
CA GLN A 288 5.96 -15.70 6.24
C GLN A 288 4.56 -15.13 6.01
N ILE A 289 4.06 -14.39 6.99
CA ILE A 289 2.79 -13.72 6.90
C ILE A 289 3.03 -12.22 7.07
N SER A 290 2.50 -11.45 6.13
CA SER A 290 2.51 -9.97 6.20
C SER A 290 1.09 -9.47 6.30
N PHE A 291 0.85 -8.56 7.25
CA PHE A 291 -0.43 -7.90 7.44
C PHE A 291 -0.25 -6.39 7.27
N ILE A 292 -1.22 -5.75 6.63
CA ILE A 292 -1.33 -4.30 6.59
C ILE A 292 -2.78 -3.94 6.93
N GLU A 293 -2.95 -3.12 7.95
CA GLU A 293 -4.23 -2.51 8.30
C GLU A 293 -4.13 -1.01 8.07
N ILE A 294 -5.10 -0.45 7.37
CA ILE A 294 -5.22 0.99 7.13
C ILE A 294 -6.59 1.41 7.62
N GLU A 295 -6.62 2.34 8.56
CA GLU A 295 -7.84 2.91 9.12
C GLU A 295 -7.85 4.43 8.95
N TRP A 296 -9.02 4.99 8.66
CA TRP A 296 -9.20 6.42 8.72
C TRP A 296 -9.23 6.90 10.17
N GLU A 297 -8.61 8.04 10.46
CA GLU A 297 -8.61 8.64 11.80
C GLU A 297 -9.51 9.87 11.85
N SER A 298 -9.46 10.67 10.82
CA SER A 298 -10.23 11.91 10.72
C SER A 298 -10.42 12.33 9.27
N ARG A 299 -11.45 13.08 9.02
CA ARG A 299 -11.78 13.64 7.72
C ARG A 299 -12.21 15.12 7.88
N ALA A 300 -11.70 15.96 7.02
CA ALA A 300 -12.07 17.35 6.92
C ALA A 300 -12.63 17.63 5.53
N TRP A 301 -13.73 18.36 5.50
CA TRP A 301 -14.35 18.92 4.30
C TRP A 301 -14.39 20.45 4.45
N GLU A 302 -14.24 21.17 3.37
CA GLU A 302 -14.60 22.58 3.32
C GLU A 302 -15.96 22.81 2.67
#